data_87b389ab02a0a550bfed357a52b99a1d
#
_entry.id   87b389ab02a0a550bfed357a52b99a1d
#
_cell.length_a   1.000
_cell.length_b   1.000
_cell.length_c   1.000
_cell.angle_alpha   90.00
_cell.angle_beta   90.00
_cell.angle_gamma   90.00
#
_symmetry.space_group_name_H-M   'P 1'
#
loop_
_entity.id
_entity.type
_entity.pdbx_description
1 polymer ?
#
loop_
_entity_poly.entity_id
_entity_poly.type
_entity_poly.pdbx_seq_one_letter_code
_entity_poly.pdbx_strand_id
1 'polypeptide(L)'
;MAELARALSPRGELVLRRRDDGALELRVNGVFVMDDQETSSEQLLASAALEAVRHPDRVLVGGLGLGYTVRALLADPRLGQVIVAEIEPDVVSWMRSGLVPSILDDPRVGVVVGDVRAVVTDLPDASVDAILLDVDNGPDFLVYNENSAIYSSDFLTTCRTKLRPDGALTVWSSSASAALEAAVSAVFGTCDVKPVPVELQGRPELYYVYQGSS
;
A
#
# COMPACT_ATOMS: atom_id res chain seq x y z
N MET A 1 -2.16 19.27 -19.31
CA MET A 1 -1.35 18.42 -18.43
C MET A 1 0.04 19.00 -18.25
N ALA A 2 0.54 19.11 -17.02
CA ALA A 2 1.88 19.58 -16.70
C ALA A 2 2.67 18.49 -15.96
N GLU A 3 3.87 18.17 -16.45
CA GLU A 3 4.81 17.31 -15.73
C GLU A 3 5.43 18.12 -14.59
N LEU A 4 5.39 17.59 -13.38
CA LEU A 4 5.95 18.21 -12.17
C LEU A 4 7.32 17.65 -11.84
N ALA A 5 7.50 16.34 -12.03
CA ALA A 5 8.76 15.66 -11.80
C ALA A 5 8.83 14.37 -12.64
N ARG A 6 10.07 13.97 -12.95
CA ARG A 6 10.41 12.72 -13.64
C ARG A 6 11.65 12.13 -13.01
N ALA A 7 11.66 10.82 -12.84
CA ALA A 7 12.82 10.07 -12.39
C ALA A 7 13.00 8.80 -13.24
N LEU A 8 14.22 8.32 -13.31
CA LEU A 8 14.57 7.04 -13.92
C LEU A 8 15.25 6.18 -12.87
N SER A 9 14.63 5.07 -12.54
CA SER A 9 15.20 4.06 -11.64
C SER A 9 15.61 2.81 -12.43
N PRO A 10 16.34 1.87 -11.82
CA PRO A 10 16.57 0.55 -12.43
C PRO A 10 15.29 -0.20 -12.80
N ARG A 11 14.16 0.16 -12.22
CA ARG A 11 12.84 -0.42 -12.48
C ARG A 11 12.05 0.30 -13.57
N GLY A 12 12.52 1.46 -14.03
CA GLY A 12 11.91 2.21 -15.12
C GLY A 12 11.65 3.66 -14.80
N GLU A 13 10.69 4.24 -15.48
CA GLU A 13 10.38 5.65 -15.43
C GLU A 13 9.24 5.93 -14.44
N LEU A 14 9.44 6.93 -13.58
CA LEU A 14 8.40 7.50 -12.74
C LEU A 14 8.07 8.90 -13.23
N VAL A 15 6.78 9.23 -13.30
CA VAL A 15 6.32 10.57 -13.69
C VAL A 15 5.25 11.03 -12.70
N LEU A 16 5.50 12.18 -12.07
CA LEU A 16 4.51 12.93 -11.32
C LEU A 16 4.01 14.06 -12.18
N ARG A 17 2.71 14.17 -12.38
CA ARG A 17 2.12 15.20 -13.22
C ARG A 17 0.84 15.78 -12.63
N ARG A 18 0.50 17.00 -13.06
CA ARG A 18 -0.79 17.62 -12.79
C ARG A 18 -1.65 17.58 -14.04
N ARG A 19 -2.84 17.00 -13.92
CA ARG A 19 -3.83 16.96 -15.00
C ARG A 19 -4.47 18.35 -15.22
N ASP A 20 -5.22 18.51 -16.31
CA ASP A 20 -5.90 19.77 -16.62
C ASP A 20 -7.07 20.06 -15.66
N ASP A 21 -7.64 19.02 -15.03
CA ASP A 21 -8.63 19.12 -13.94
C ASP A 21 -8.01 19.48 -12.58
N GLY A 22 -6.68 19.62 -12.50
CA GLY A 22 -5.93 19.96 -11.30
C GLY A 22 -5.43 18.74 -10.51
N ALA A 23 -5.87 17.54 -10.83
CA ALA A 23 -5.48 16.32 -10.12
C ALA A 23 -3.98 16.03 -10.22
N LEU A 24 -3.39 15.62 -9.11
CA LEU A 24 -2.03 15.08 -9.05
C LEU A 24 -2.07 13.59 -9.40
N GLU A 25 -1.24 13.16 -10.34
CA GLU A 25 -1.22 11.80 -10.85
C GLU A 25 0.19 11.23 -10.86
N LEU A 26 0.34 10.01 -10.34
CA LEU A 26 1.57 9.23 -10.39
C LEU A 26 1.46 8.14 -11.48
N ARG A 27 2.49 8.06 -12.30
CA ARG A 27 2.66 7.00 -13.31
C ARG A 27 3.99 6.30 -13.16
N VAL A 28 4.01 5.01 -13.48
CA VAL A 28 5.21 4.19 -13.55
C VAL A 28 5.23 3.46 -14.89
N ASN A 29 6.31 3.59 -15.65
CA ASN A 29 6.46 3.02 -17.00
C ASN A 29 5.29 3.37 -17.94
N GLY A 30 4.75 4.59 -17.79
CA GLY A 30 3.58 5.04 -18.55
C GLY A 30 2.23 4.49 -18.06
N VAL A 31 2.23 3.53 -17.12
CA VAL A 31 1.01 2.98 -16.50
C VAL A 31 0.51 3.91 -15.40
N PHE A 32 -0.80 4.13 -15.34
CA PHE A 32 -1.43 4.84 -14.23
C PHE A 32 -1.28 3.99 -12.94
N VAL A 33 -0.85 4.64 -11.86
CA VAL A 33 -0.75 4.02 -10.55
C VAL A 33 -1.84 4.56 -9.64
N MET A 34 -1.90 5.89 -9.47
CA MET A 34 -2.91 6.53 -8.61
C MET A 34 -3.03 8.02 -8.91
N ASP A 35 -4.08 8.64 -8.39
CA ASP A 35 -4.23 10.11 -8.35
C ASP A 35 -4.76 10.57 -6.97
N ASP A 36 -4.94 11.88 -6.81
CA ASP A 36 -5.44 12.50 -5.58
C ASP A 36 -6.95 12.74 -5.58
N GLN A 37 -7.68 12.27 -6.58
CA GLN A 37 -9.13 12.42 -6.67
C GLN A 37 -9.86 11.20 -6.14
N GLU A 38 -9.41 10.00 -6.51
CA GLU A 38 -10.01 8.75 -6.06
C GLU A 38 -9.06 8.06 -5.07
N THR A 39 -9.42 8.13 -3.79
CA THR A 39 -8.61 7.61 -2.68
C THR A 39 -9.41 6.73 -1.72
N SER A 40 -10.63 6.35 -2.11
CA SER A 40 -11.54 5.57 -1.26
C SER A 40 -11.01 4.16 -0.99
N SER A 41 -10.28 3.59 -1.96
CA SER A 41 -9.69 2.25 -1.81
C SER A 41 -8.54 2.22 -0.80
N GLU A 42 -7.68 3.23 -0.79
CA GLU A 42 -6.61 3.40 0.19
C GLU A 42 -7.17 3.67 1.60
N GLN A 43 -8.26 4.44 1.68
CA GLN A 43 -8.96 4.65 2.94
C GLN A 43 -9.58 3.35 3.46
N LEU A 44 -10.19 2.54 2.58
CA LEU A 44 -10.72 1.24 2.98
C LEU A 44 -9.61 0.27 3.39
N LEU A 45 -8.47 0.26 2.67
CA LEU A 45 -7.32 -0.57 3.05
C LEU A 45 -6.87 -0.27 4.48
N ALA A 46 -6.76 1.02 4.82
CA ALA A 46 -6.41 1.47 6.16
C ALA A 46 -7.48 1.12 7.20
N SER A 47 -8.76 1.44 6.93
CA SER A 47 -9.84 1.18 7.88
C SER A 47 -10.05 -0.31 8.12
N ALA A 48 -9.96 -1.15 7.10
CA ALA A 48 -10.05 -2.60 7.24
C ALA A 48 -8.97 -3.16 8.20
N ALA A 49 -7.72 -2.67 8.09
CA ALA A 49 -6.65 -3.05 9.02
C ALA A 49 -6.93 -2.56 10.45
N LEU A 50 -7.35 -1.29 10.62
CA LEU A 50 -7.62 -0.69 11.92
C LEU A 50 -8.83 -1.31 12.64
N GLU A 51 -9.84 -1.76 11.89
CA GLU A 51 -11.02 -2.43 12.42
C GLU A 51 -10.71 -3.88 12.86
N ALA A 52 -9.82 -4.55 12.12
CA ALA A 52 -9.42 -5.92 12.43
C ALA A 52 -8.56 -6.01 13.69
N VAL A 53 -7.86 -4.93 14.07
CA VAL A 53 -6.89 -4.91 15.16
C VAL A 53 -7.42 -4.09 16.34
N ARG A 54 -7.43 -4.72 17.51
CA ARG A 54 -7.92 -4.06 18.73
C ARG A 54 -7.04 -2.90 19.18
N HIS A 55 -5.72 -3.06 19.06
CA HIS A 55 -4.71 -2.09 19.50
C HIS A 55 -3.68 -1.85 18.38
N PRO A 56 -4.01 -1.07 17.35
CA PRO A 56 -3.13 -0.84 16.20
C PRO A 56 -2.05 0.20 16.56
N ASP A 57 -1.10 -0.16 17.41
CA ASP A 57 -0.03 0.74 17.84
C ASP A 57 1.09 0.84 16.80
N ARG A 58 1.50 -0.30 16.21
CA ARG A 58 2.60 -0.34 15.26
C ARG A 58 2.20 -1.05 13.97
N VAL A 59 2.22 -0.30 12.86
CA VAL A 59 1.73 -0.74 11.57
C VAL A 59 2.82 -0.62 10.50
N LEU A 60 2.91 -1.61 9.60
CA LEU A 60 3.76 -1.51 8.40
C LEU A 60 2.89 -1.31 7.16
N VAL A 61 3.28 -0.38 6.31
CA VAL A 61 2.71 -0.15 4.97
C VAL A 61 3.77 -0.42 3.93
N GLY A 62 3.51 -1.34 3.02
CA GLY A 62 4.28 -1.52 1.80
C GLY A 62 3.70 -0.65 0.71
N GLY A 63 4.54 0.24 0.16
CA GLY A 63 4.15 1.29 -0.78
C GLY A 63 3.83 2.61 -0.09
N LEU A 64 4.31 3.71 -0.67
CA LEU A 64 4.03 5.08 -0.23
C LEU A 64 3.05 5.77 -1.17
N GLY A 65 3.30 5.67 -2.48
CA GLY A 65 2.53 6.37 -3.49
C GLY A 65 2.40 7.88 -3.18
N LEU A 66 1.18 8.39 -3.22
CA LEU A 66 0.86 9.77 -2.81
C LEU A 66 0.53 9.90 -1.31
N GLY A 67 0.62 8.80 -0.55
CA GLY A 67 0.53 8.79 0.91
C GLY A 67 -0.88 8.66 1.49
N TYR A 68 -1.89 8.29 0.71
CA TYR A 68 -3.29 8.29 1.18
C TYR A 68 -3.58 7.20 2.19
N THR A 69 -3.04 5.98 2.02
CA THR A 69 -3.14 4.89 3.00
C THR A 69 -2.53 5.29 4.33
N VAL A 70 -1.33 5.87 4.31
CA VAL A 70 -0.67 6.34 5.54
C VAL A 70 -1.45 7.48 6.18
N ARG A 71 -1.95 8.44 5.39
CA ARG A 71 -2.79 9.53 5.89
C ARG A 71 -4.05 9.03 6.58
N ALA A 72 -4.71 8.02 6.01
CA ALA A 72 -5.90 7.41 6.60
C ALA A 72 -5.56 6.72 7.93
N LEU A 73 -4.44 6.00 8.02
CA LEU A 73 -3.95 5.41 9.27
C LEU A 73 -3.67 6.46 10.34
N LEU A 74 -3.02 7.57 9.99
CA LEU A 74 -2.65 8.64 10.93
C LEU A 74 -3.86 9.36 11.54
N ALA A 75 -5.04 9.24 10.95
CA ALA A 75 -6.29 9.76 11.51
C ALA A 75 -6.75 8.99 12.75
N ASP A 76 -6.29 7.75 12.96
CA ASP A 76 -6.60 6.97 14.16
C ASP A 76 -5.68 7.36 15.33
N PRO A 77 -6.23 7.83 16.46
CA PRO A 77 -5.44 8.24 17.62
C PRO A 77 -4.77 7.07 18.36
N ARG A 78 -5.18 5.82 18.10
CA ARG A 78 -4.57 4.62 18.68
C ARG A 78 -3.21 4.30 18.07
N LEU A 79 -2.93 4.86 16.89
CA LEU A 79 -1.71 4.56 16.13
C LEU A 79 -0.50 5.27 16.74
N GLY A 80 0.51 4.51 17.15
CA GLY A 80 1.78 5.01 17.70
C GLY A 80 2.88 5.13 16.65
N GLN A 81 2.97 4.18 15.71
CA GLN A 81 4.01 4.16 14.68
C GLN A 81 3.52 3.57 13.36
N VAL A 82 3.89 4.22 12.26
CA VAL A 82 3.79 3.69 10.89
C VAL A 82 5.19 3.52 10.32
N ILE A 83 5.51 2.30 9.90
CA ILE A 83 6.72 1.99 9.10
C ILE A 83 6.27 1.92 7.64
N VAL A 84 6.82 2.76 6.79
CA VAL A 84 6.55 2.74 5.34
C VAL A 84 7.75 2.16 4.61
N ALA A 85 7.54 1.07 3.87
CA ALA A 85 8.52 0.50 2.96
C ALA A 85 8.24 1.01 1.55
N GLU A 86 9.08 1.90 1.03
CA GLU A 86 8.94 2.45 -0.32
C GLU A 86 10.17 2.10 -1.15
N ILE A 87 9.95 1.48 -2.30
CA ILE A 87 11.04 0.98 -3.14
C ILE A 87 11.67 2.08 -4.01
N GLU A 88 10.91 3.13 -4.33
CA GLU A 88 11.35 4.23 -5.17
C GLU A 88 11.79 5.44 -4.34
N PRO A 89 13.10 5.73 -4.22
CA PRO A 89 13.59 6.86 -3.43
C PRO A 89 13.08 8.21 -3.94
N ASP A 90 12.78 8.31 -5.24
CA ASP A 90 12.29 9.54 -5.85
C ASP A 90 10.88 9.89 -5.36
N VAL A 91 10.00 8.92 -5.12
CA VAL A 91 8.68 9.13 -4.54
C VAL A 91 8.80 9.76 -3.14
N VAL A 92 9.70 9.22 -2.32
CA VAL A 92 10.01 9.79 -0.99
C VAL A 92 10.59 11.21 -1.10
N SER A 93 11.49 11.44 -2.06
CA SER A 93 12.09 12.75 -2.31
C SER A 93 11.07 13.79 -2.75
N TRP A 94 10.15 13.44 -3.64
CA TRP A 94 9.08 14.33 -4.11
C TRP A 94 8.14 14.74 -2.98
N MET A 95 7.82 13.82 -2.08
CA MET A 95 7.01 14.14 -0.90
C MET A 95 7.78 15.05 0.08
N ARG A 96 9.06 14.78 0.34
CA ARG A 96 9.91 15.65 1.19
C ARG A 96 10.12 17.04 0.61
N SER A 97 10.16 17.17 -0.71
CA SER A 97 10.31 18.48 -1.39
C SER A 97 9.00 19.27 -1.50
N GLY A 98 7.87 18.71 -1.09
CA GLY A 98 6.55 19.35 -1.16
C GLY A 98 5.89 19.31 -2.54
N LEU A 99 6.42 18.53 -3.49
CA LEU A 99 5.74 18.26 -4.77
C LEU A 99 4.47 17.43 -4.57
N VAL A 100 4.49 16.56 -3.56
CA VAL A 100 3.32 15.83 -3.04
C VAL A 100 3.07 16.33 -1.61
N PRO A 101 1.80 16.55 -1.18
CA PRO A 101 1.50 16.91 0.20
C PRO A 101 2.11 15.93 1.19
N SER A 102 3.05 16.40 2.03
CA SER A 102 3.85 15.54 2.90
C SER A 102 3.00 14.97 4.05
N ILE A 103 3.21 13.68 4.30
CA ILE A 103 2.79 12.98 5.53
C ILE A 103 4.03 12.55 6.34
N LEU A 104 5.22 12.80 5.82
CA LEU A 104 6.49 12.34 6.39
C LEU A 104 6.97 13.22 7.55
N ASP A 105 6.32 14.37 7.78
CA ASP A 105 6.61 15.27 8.90
C ASP A 105 5.91 14.84 10.20
N ASP A 106 4.96 13.89 10.13
CA ASP A 106 4.35 13.31 11.33
C ASP A 106 5.38 12.44 12.05
N PRO A 107 5.66 12.69 13.35
CA PRO A 107 6.70 11.97 14.09
C PRO A 107 6.43 10.46 14.24
N ARG A 108 5.21 10.01 13.97
CA ARG A 108 4.86 8.60 13.97
C ARG A 108 5.31 7.87 12.71
N VAL A 109 5.67 8.58 11.62
CA VAL A 109 6.01 8.00 10.32
C VAL A 109 7.51 7.79 10.19
N GLY A 110 7.92 6.54 10.03
CA GLY A 110 9.27 6.15 9.63
C GLY A 110 9.28 5.57 8.22
N VAL A 111 10.16 6.07 7.34
CA VAL A 111 10.30 5.55 5.97
C VAL A 111 11.58 4.75 5.84
N VAL A 112 11.45 3.53 5.31
CA VAL A 112 12.55 2.68 4.88
C VAL A 112 12.51 2.61 3.35
N VAL A 113 13.54 3.15 2.69
CA VAL A 113 13.68 3.03 1.23
C VAL A 113 14.19 1.63 0.91
N GLY A 114 13.33 0.79 0.32
CA GLY A 114 13.66 -0.60 0.02
C GLY A 114 12.46 -1.45 -0.37
N ASP A 115 12.77 -2.69 -0.77
CA ASP A 115 11.77 -3.71 -1.09
C ASP A 115 11.01 -4.12 0.18
N VAL A 116 9.69 -4.06 0.14
CA VAL A 116 8.82 -4.44 1.27
C VAL A 116 9.09 -5.85 1.77
N ARG A 117 9.48 -6.78 0.89
CA ARG A 117 9.82 -8.16 1.28
C ARG A 117 11.04 -8.20 2.21
N ALA A 118 12.07 -7.44 1.89
CA ALA A 118 13.26 -7.31 2.73
C ALA A 118 12.90 -6.63 4.06
N VAL A 119 12.17 -5.51 4.00
CA VAL A 119 11.77 -4.77 5.20
C VAL A 119 10.94 -5.64 6.14
N VAL A 120 9.95 -6.39 5.62
CA VAL A 120 9.14 -7.31 6.42
C VAL A 120 10.00 -8.43 7.01
N THR A 121 10.90 -9.03 6.21
CA THR A 121 11.77 -10.12 6.67
C THR A 121 12.65 -9.70 7.84
N ASP A 122 13.17 -8.47 7.80
CA ASP A 122 14.07 -7.91 8.81
C ASP A 122 13.35 -7.50 10.11
N LEU A 123 12.02 -7.41 10.11
CA LEU A 123 11.27 -7.17 11.35
C LEU A 123 11.45 -8.34 12.33
N PRO A 124 11.48 -8.06 13.64
CA PRO A 124 11.33 -9.10 14.64
C PRO A 124 9.98 -9.82 14.51
N ASP A 125 9.91 -11.08 14.88
CA ASP A 125 8.65 -11.81 14.94
C ASP A 125 7.69 -11.17 15.96
N ALA A 126 6.40 -11.22 15.69
CA ALA A 126 5.34 -10.66 16.54
C ALA A 126 5.60 -9.19 16.95
N SER A 127 6.02 -8.33 16.02
CA SER A 127 6.46 -6.96 16.31
C SER A 127 5.55 -5.87 15.77
N VAL A 128 4.62 -6.19 14.87
CA VAL A 128 3.66 -5.25 14.29
C VAL A 128 2.22 -5.74 14.47
N ASP A 129 1.28 -4.81 14.56
CA ASP A 129 -0.13 -5.10 14.77
C ASP A 129 -0.87 -5.28 13.45
N ALA A 130 -0.43 -4.56 12.40
CA ALA A 130 -0.96 -4.75 11.06
C ALA A 130 0.12 -4.58 9.99
N ILE A 131 -0.07 -5.26 8.86
CA ILE A 131 0.70 -5.10 7.63
C ILE A 131 -0.28 -4.78 6.50
N LEU A 132 -0.07 -3.66 5.82
CA LEU A 132 -0.85 -3.26 4.66
C LEU A 132 0.04 -3.33 3.42
N LEU A 133 -0.37 -4.09 2.42
CA LEU A 133 0.33 -4.19 1.13
C LEU A 133 -0.41 -3.36 0.10
N ASP A 134 0.10 -2.15 -0.14
CA ASP A 134 -0.39 -1.16 -1.09
C ASP A 134 0.65 -0.99 -2.20
N VAL A 135 1.03 -2.10 -2.81
CA VAL A 135 2.10 -2.20 -3.79
C VAL A 135 1.57 -2.77 -5.10
N ASP A 136 1.90 -2.12 -6.20
CA ASP A 136 1.49 -2.54 -7.54
C ASP A 136 -0.04 -2.55 -7.77
N ASN A 137 -0.48 -2.94 -8.97
CA ASN A 137 -1.90 -3.00 -9.35
C ASN A 137 -2.57 -4.34 -8.97
N GLY A 138 -1.94 -5.13 -8.09
CA GLY A 138 -2.40 -6.45 -7.68
C GLY A 138 -1.77 -7.58 -8.51
N PRO A 139 -2.04 -8.85 -8.13
CA PRO A 139 -1.32 -10.01 -8.70
C PRO A 139 -1.55 -10.24 -10.18
N ASP A 140 -2.69 -9.80 -10.72
CA ASP A 140 -3.08 -10.06 -12.11
C ASP A 140 -2.66 -8.93 -13.07
N PHE A 141 -2.23 -7.76 -12.56
CA PHE A 141 -1.83 -6.58 -13.34
C PHE A 141 -0.53 -5.95 -12.80
N LEU A 142 0.52 -6.75 -12.74
CA LEU A 142 1.81 -6.33 -12.22
C LEU A 142 2.45 -5.23 -13.10
N VAL A 143 2.88 -4.14 -12.48
CA VAL A 143 3.77 -3.15 -13.10
C VAL A 143 5.18 -3.73 -13.19
N TYR A 144 5.56 -4.55 -12.21
CA TYR A 144 6.83 -5.27 -12.15
C TYR A 144 6.60 -6.75 -11.89
N ASN A 145 7.08 -7.64 -12.78
CA ASN A 145 6.90 -9.09 -12.66
C ASN A 145 7.42 -9.67 -11.33
N GLU A 146 8.48 -9.07 -10.79
CA GLU A 146 9.10 -9.46 -9.53
C GLU A 146 8.15 -9.28 -8.33
N ASN A 147 7.15 -8.39 -8.45
CA ASN A 147 6.15 -8.16 -7.41
C ASN A 147 5.18 -9.34 -7.24
N SER A 148 5.17 -10.31 -8.18
CA SER A 148 4.39 -11.54 -8.00
C SER A 148 4.73 -12.28 -6.71
N ALA A 149 5.98 -12.19 -6.25
CA ALA A 149 6.43 -12.79 -5.00
C ALA A 149 5.77 -12.20 -3.74
N ILE A 150 5.25 -10.96 -3.81
CA ILE A 150 4.56 -10.30 -2.68
C ILE A 150 3.21 -10.99 -2.37
N TYR A 151 2.61 -11.59 -3.38
CA TYR A 151 1.32 -12.28 -3.26
C TYR A 151 1.46 -13.79 -3.03
N SER A 152 2.70 -14.30 -2.91
CA SER A 152 2.97 -15.72 -2.68
C SER A 152 2.64 -16.15 -1.24
N SER A 153 2.21 -17.40 -1.07
CA SER A 153 1.96 -17.96 0.26
C SER A 153 3.20 -17.92 1.17
N ASP A 154 4.41 -18.01 0.61
CA ASP A 154 5.66 -17.93 1.38
C ASP A 154 5.85 -16.54 1.99
N PHE A 155 5.64 -15.48 1.20
CA PHE A 155 5.75 -14.12 1.72
C PHE A 155 4.60 -13.77 2.67
N LEU A 156 3.37 -14.19 2.37
CA LEU A 156 2.23 -14.03 3.27
C LEU A 156 2.44 -14.76 4.61
N THR A 157 3.08 -15.94 4.59
CA THR A 157 3.49 -16.66 5.81
C THR A 157 4.53 -15.85 6.59
N THR A 158 5.50 -15.25 5.89
CA THR A 158 6.47 -14.34 6.53
C THR A 158 5.74 -13.16 7.18
N CYS A 159 4.80 -12.50 6.48
CA CYS A 159 3.98 -11.44 7.07
C CYS A 159 3.27 -11.91 8.34
N ARG A 160 2.65 -13.09 8.30
CA ARG A 160 1.96 -13.66 9.49
C ARG A 160 2.90 -13.84 10.68
N THR A 161 4.14 -14.27 10.48
CA THR A 161 5.10 -14.42 11.59
C THR A 161 5.50 -13.10 12.23
N LYS A 162 5.43 -11.98 11.47
CA LYS A 162 5.76 -10.63 11.98
C LYS A 162 4.59 -9.97 12.69
N LEU A 163 3.37 -10.42 12.43
CA LEU A 163 2.18 -9.95 13.11
C LEU A 163 2.15 -10.45 14.56
N ARG A 164 1.75 -9.55 15.47
CA ARG A 164 1.38 -9.91 16.85
C ARG A 164 0.15 -10.82 16.84
N PRO A 165 -0.12 -11.57 17.93
CA PRO A 165 -1.42 -12.24 18.10
C PRO A 165 -2.57 -11.24 17.89
N ASP A 166 -3.61 -11.67 17.20
CA ASP A 166 -4.75 -10.81 16.78
C ASP A 166 -4.37 -9.69 15.79
N GLY A 167 -3.21 -9.80 15.14
CA GLY A 167 -2.80 -8.87 14.09
C GLY A 167 -3.49 -9.17 12.75
N ALA A 168 -3.41 -8.22 11.82
CA ALA A 168 -4.06 -8.31 10.52
C ALA A 168 -3.14 -7.99 9.35
N LEU A 169 -3.36 -8.70 8.24
CA LEU A 169 -2.84 -8.36 6.93
C LEU A 169 -3.97 -7.80 6.07
N THR A 170 -3.74 -6.69 5.37
CA THR A 170 -4.59 -6.23 4.28
C THR A 170 -3.80 -6.05 3.00
N VAL A 171 -4.39 -6.42 1.87
CA VAL A 171 -3.75 -6.35 0.54
C VAL A 171 -4.70 -5.67 -0.42
N TRP A 172 -4.22 -4.64 -1.10
CA TRP A 172 -4.95 -3.95 -2.15
C TRP A 172 -4.77 -4.64 -3.52
N SER A 173 -5.81 -4.61 -4.36
CA SER A 173 -5.75 -5.07 -5.74
C SER A 173 -6.74 -4.32 -6.63
N SER A 174 -6.31 -3.98 -7.84
CA SER A 174 -7.16 -3.35 -8.87
C SER A 174 -8.18 -4.31 -9.48
N SER A 175 -8.12 -5.61 -9.19
CA SER A 175 -9.01 -6.63 -9.75
C SER A 175 -9.29 -7.74 -8.74
N ALA A 176 -10.39 -8.48 -8.99
CA ALA A 176 -10.64 -9.70 -8.24
C ALA A 176 -9.60 -10.77 -8.57
N SER A 177 -9.00 -11.38 -7.54
CA SER A 177 -8.03 -12.46 -7.69
C SER A 177 -8.36 -13.64 -6.76
N ALA A 178 -8.91 -14.71 -7.34
CA ALA A 178 -9.18 -15.93 -6.59
C ALA A 178 -7.89 -16.59 -6.08
N ALA A 179 -6.76 -16.38 -6.77
CA ALA A 179 -5.46 -16.89 -6.34
C ALA A 179 -4.98 -16.18 -5.06
N LEU A 180 -5.14 -14.84 -4.99
CA LEU A 180 -4.80 -14.08 -3.78
C LEU A 180 -5.71 -14.44 -2.60
N GLU A 181 -7.02 -14.56 -2.83
CA GLU A 181 -7.99 -14.99 -1.82
C GLU A 181 -7.61 -16.37 -1.25
N ALA A 182 -7.30 -17.32 -2.13
CA ALA A 182 -6.87 -18.65 -1.73
C ALA A 182 -5.53 -18.63 -0.93
N ALA A 183 -4.57 -17.80 -1.36
CA ALA A 183 -3.28 -17.68 -0.67
C ALA A 183 -3.43 -17.07 0.72
N VAL A 184 -4.22 -16.00 0.87
CA VAL A 184 -4.53 -15.39 2.17
C VAL A 184 -5.28 -16.37 3.06
N SER A 185 -6.31 -17.06 2.53
CA SER A 185 -7.07 -18.06 3.27
C SER A 185 -6.20 -19.23 3.74
N ALA A 186 -5.28 -19.70 2.91
CA ALA A 186 -4.36 -20.79 3.26
C ALA A 186 -3.43 -20.39 4.41
N VAL A 187 -2.99 -19.15 4.47
CA VAL A 187 -2.06 -18.66 5.49
C VAL A 187 -2.80 -18.25 6.78
N PHE A 188 -3.92 -17.55 6.67
CA PHE A 188 -4.63 -16.95 7.83
C PHE A 188 -5.84 -17.75 8.29
N GLY A 189 -6.23 -18.79 7.55
CA GLY A 189 -7.42 -19.61 7.83
C GLY A 189 -8.69 -19.06 7.15
N THR A 190 -8.81 -17.74 7.00
CA THR A 190 -9.91 -17.07 6.31
C THR A 190 -9.39 -15.87 5.52
N CYS A 191 -10.13 -15.46 4.48
CA CYS A 191 -9.92 -14.21 3.78
C CYS A 191 -11.26 -13.49 3.67
N ASP A 192 -11.34 -12.25 4.18
CA ASP A 192 -12.46 -11.36 3.92
C ASP A 192 -12.11 -10.49 2.71
N VAL A 193 -12.97 -10.52 1.67
CA VAL A 193 -12.76 -9.77 0.42
C VAL A 193 -13.76 -8.63 0.35
N LYS A 194 -13.27 -7.40 0.36
CA LYS A 194 -14.07 -6.17 0.34
C LYS A 194 -13.98 -5.51 -1.03
N PRO A 195 -15.05 -5.55 -1.86
CA PRO A 195 -15.09 -4.80 -3.11
C PRO A 195 -15.26 -3.30 -2.83
N VAL A 196 -14.54 -2.47 -3.57
CA VAL A 196 -14.56 -1.00 -3.48
C VAL A 196 -14.98 -0.42 -4.82
N PRO A 197 -16.23 0.00 -4.99
CA PRO A 197 -16.62 0.77 -6.18
C PRO A 197 -15.89 2.12 -6.20
N VAL A 198 -15.21 2.41 -7.29
CA VAL A 198 -14.46 3.66 -7.49
C VAL A 198 -14.87 4.30 -8.81
N GLU A 199 -14.67 5.61 -8.95
CA GLU A 199 -14.86 6.32 -10.20
C GLU A 199 -13.51 6.85 -10.69
N LEU A 200 -12.86 6.09 -11.57
CA LEU A 200 -11.56 6.45 -12.09
C LEU A 200 -11.70 7.22 -13.41
N GLN A 201 -11.40 8.52 -13.38
CA GLN A 201 -11.46 9.41 -14.56
C GLN A 201 -12.81 9.33 -15.30
N GLY A 202 -13.92 9.31 -14.56
CA GLY A 202 -15.29 9.23 -15.09
C GLY A 202 -15.70 7.82 -15.55
N ARG A 203 -14.97 6.79 -15.18
CA ARG A 203 -15.31 5.39 -15.45
C ARG A 203 -15.54 4.63 -14.15
N PRO A 204 -16.64 3.87 -14.03
CA PRO A 204 -16.83 3.01 -12.88
C PRO A 204 -15.85 1.83 -12.96
N GLU A 205 -15.10 1.62 -11.88
CA GLU A 205 -14.18 0.52 -11.69
C GLU A 205 -14.47 -0.15 -10.35
N LEU A 206 -13.90 -1.34 -10.14
CA LEU A 206 -14.08 -2.09 -8.90
C LEU A 206 -12.73 -2.59 -8.41
N TYR A 207 -12.26 -2.03 -7.29
CA TYR A 207 -11.05 -2.46 -6.61
C TYR A 207 -11.38 -3.41 -5.46
N TYR A 208 -10.38 -4.02 -4.87
CA TYR A 208 -10.57 -5.05 -3.85
C TYR A 208 -9.55 -4.90 -2.72
N VAL A 209 -10.01 -5.10 -1.50
CA VAL A 209 -9.15 -5.26 -0.32
C VAL A 209 -9.34 -6.66 0.22
N TYR A 210 -8.24 -7.40 0.31
CA TYR A 210 -8.17 -8.75 0.88
C TYR A 210 -7.65 -8.65 2.32
N GLN A 211 -8.36 -9.24 3.26
CA GLN A 211 -8.00 -9.17 4.68
C GLN A 211 -7.87 -10.58 5.28
N GLY A 212 -6.71 -10.86 5.89
CA GLY A 212 -6.46 -12.01 6.74
C GLY A 212 -6.17 -11.56 8.17
N SER A 213 -6.71 -12.27 9.17
CA SER A 213 -6.48 -12.01 10.60
C SER A 213 -5.82 -13.21 11.27
N SER A 214 -4.86 -12.97 12.18
CA SER A 214 -4.12 -14.01 12.91
C SER A 214 -4.91 -14.56 14.07
#